data_f42d5ec0b41e54ef4b349134ab5dc8d6
#
_entry.id   f42d5ec0b41e54ef4b349134ab5dc8d6
#
_cell.length_a   1.000
_cell.length_b   1.000
_cell.length_c   1.000
_cell.angle_alpha   90.00
_cell.angle_beta   90.00
_cell.angle_gamma   90.00
#
_symmetry.space_group_name_H-M   'P 1'
#
loop_
_entity.id
_entity.type
_entity.pdbx_description
1 polymer ?
#
loop_
_entity_poly.entity_id
_entity_poly.type
_entity_poly.pdbx_seq_one_letter_code
_entity_poly.pdbx_strand_id
1 'polypeptide(L)'
;MAPASTVDDQNTDLENSGDQGKQGSLAEVAYNSVFKMILGRELAGGTVIQERKLADSLGISRTPMREALKRLEGEGWLVRLTDRLLSVKLVSLEEYLQALGARRMLEAGAIELAAKRMSDEKIEHLQSQIDQLKVHPDPSYDMHWDFDDSLHGGIADASGNLIVARLIRELRHITHLFETQTVPPRLLPGIAEHEAIIDALRKRDPVLARECILVHLEGVRDGVMDGL
;
A
#
# COMPACT_ATOMS: atom_id res chain seq x y z
N MET A 1 20.34 63.85 33.93
CA MET A 1 20.67 63.35 32.56
C MET A 1 20.06 61.96 32.46
N ALA A 2 19.00 61.83 31.71
CA ALA A 2 18.23 60.60 31.58
C ALA A 2 18.86 59.69 30.51
N PRO A 3 18.72 58.34 30.63
CA PRO A 3 19.07 57.41 29.56
C PRO A 3 17.85 57.08 28.69
N ALA A 4 18.16 56.77 27.44
CA ALA A 4 17.23 56.47 26.39
C ALA A 4 16.58 55.06 26.55
N SER A 5 15.34 54.98 26.14
CA SER A 5 14.54 53.78 26.01
C SER A 5 14.90 52.92 24.80
N THR A 6 15.12 51.64 25.04
CA THR A 6 15.15 50.62 24.01
C THR A 6 13.75 49.99 23.90
N VAL A 7 13.17 50.05 22.72
CA VAL A 7 11.91 49.39 22.34
C VAL A 7 12.21 47.96 21.97
N ASP A 8 11.54 47.03 22.63
CA ASP A 8 11.54 45.60 22.39
C ASP A 8 10.75 45.27 21.11
N ASP A 9 11.42 44.64 20.18
CA ASP A 9 10.84 44.10 18.92
C ASP A 9 10.72 42.55 19.04
N GLN A 10 9.71 42.10 19.75
CA GLN A 10 9.33 40.69 19.85
C GLN A 10 7.89 40.53 19.36
N ASN A 11 7.68 40.35 18.04
CA ASN A 11 6.43 39.73 17.59
C ASN A 11 6.51 39.36 16.09
N THR A 12 7.11 38.21 15.73
CA THR A 12 6.99 37.66 14.36
C THR A 12 7.06 36.14 14.25
N ASP A 13 7.10 35.36 15.34
CA ASP A 13 7.31 33.90 15.23
C ASP A 13 6.10 33.01 15.54
N LEU A 14 4.88 33.52 15.64
CA LEU A 14 3.69 32.72 16.05
C LEU A 14 2.71 32.36 14.92
N GLU A 15 2.90 32.84 13.71
CA GLU A 15 1.94 32.56 12.62
C GLU A 15 2.31 31.36 11.71
N ASN A 16 3.50 30.79 11.81
CA ASN A 16 3.97 29.76 10.86
C ASN A 16 3.73 28.31 11.32
N SER A 17 3.36 28.05 12.56
CA SER A 17 3.13 26.68 13.04
C SER A 17 1.72 26.14 12.77
N GLY A 18 0.73 27.00 12.56
CA GLY A 18 -0.66 26.61 12.28
C GLY A 18 -0.89 26.19 10.81
N ASP A 19 -0.10 26.69 9.88
CA ASP A 19 -0.25 26.43 8.46
C ASP A 19 0.41 25.11 8.03
N GLN A 20 1.51 24.72 8.66
CA GLN A 20 2.17 23.43 8.37
C GLN A 20 1.34 22.23 8.82
N GLY A 21 0.63 22.30 9.92
CA GLY A 21 -0.27 21.24 10.40
C GLY A 21 -1.50 21.06 9.50
N LYS A 22 -2.05 22.15 8.97
CA LYS A 22 -3.17 22.10 8.02
C LYS A 22 -2.73 21.65 6.63
N GLN A 23 -1.55 22.01 6.18
CA GLN A 23 -0.99 21.55 4.90
C GLN A 23 -0.67 20.05 4.91
N GLY A 24 -0.09 19.50 5.99
CA GLY A 24 0.12 18.06 6.14
C GLY A 24 -1.18 17.27 6.10
N SER A 25 -2.25 17.77 6.75
CA SER A 25 -3.58 17.16 6.69
C SER A 25 -4.21 17.23 5.28
N LEU A 26 -4.05 18.34 4.55
CA LEU A 26 -4.59 18.47 3.20
C LEU A 26 -3.81 17.64 2.17
N ALA A 27 -2.50 17.47 2.34
CA ALA A 27 -1.69 16.58 1.50
C ALA A 27 -2.09 15.11 1.71
N GLU A 28 -2.40 14.71 2.95
CA GLU A 28 -2.90 13.36 3.25
C GLU A 28 -4.30 13.14 2.63
N VAL A 29 -5.20 14.13 2.72
CA VAL A 29 -6.51 14.07 2.07
C VAL A 29 -6.36 13.95 0.56
N ALA A 30 -5.49 14.75 -0.06
CA ALA A 30 -5.21 14.69 -1.48
C ALA A 30 -4.63 13.33 -1.90
N TYR A 31 -3.67 12.81 -1.14
CA TYR A 31 -3.07 11.49 -1.35
C TYR A 31 -4.15 10.40 -1.34
N ASN A 32 -4.92 10.31 -0.26
CA ASN A 32 -5.95 9.29 -0.10
C ASN A 32 -7.02 9.38 -1.20
N SER A 33 -7.40 10.59 -1.61
CA SER A 33 -8.39 10.78 -2.68
C SER A 33 -7.85 10.31 -4.03
N VAL A 34 -6.65 10.73 -4.43
CA VAL A 34 -6.05 10.30 -5.70
C VAL A 34 -5.76 8.81 -5.69
N PHE A 35 -5.27 8.27 -4.57
CA PHE A 35 -5.05 6.85 -4.38
C PHE A 35 -6.32 6.02 -4.60
N LYS A 36 -7.44 6.42 -3.98
CA LYS A 36 -8.76 5.79 -4.19
C LYS A 36 -9.23 5.88 -5.64
N MET A 37 -8.99 7.00 -6.32
CA MET A 37 -9.33 7.13 -7.75
C MET A 37 -8.51 6.16 -8.62
N ILE A 38 -7.25 5.88 -8.26
CA ILE A 38 -6.42 4.87 -8.95
C ILE A 38 -6.98 3.47 -8.70
N LEU A 39 -7.23 3.11 -7.44
CA LEU A 39 -7.78 1.80 -7.06
C LEU A 39 -9.20 1.58 -7.61
N GLY A 40 -10.04 2.61 -7.60
CA GLY A 40 -11.40 2.59 -8.17
C GLY A 40 -11.45 2.66 -9.70
N ARG A 41 -10.31 2.66 -10.39
CA ARG A 41 -10.18 2.78 -11.86
C ARG A 41 -10.72 4.08 -12.45
N GLU A 42 -11.03 5.09 -11.64
CA GLU A 42 -11.37 6.43 -12.14
C GLU A 42 -10.16 7.06 -12.84
N LEU A 43 -8.96 6.74 -12.33
CA LEU A 43 -7.68 7.04 -12.95
C LEU A 43 -7.03 5.71 -13.38
N ALA A 44 -7.41 5.22 -14.55
CA ALA A 44 -6.87 3.97 -15.09
C ALA A 44 -5.36 4.06 -15.39
N GLY A 45 -4.69 2.89 -15.48
CA GLY A 45 -3.29 2.79 -15.89
C GLY A 45 -3.01 3.55 -17.20
N GLY A 46 -1.93 4.31 -17.25
CA GLY A 46 -1.59 5.17 -18.37
C GLY A 46 -2.28 6.53 -18.39
N THR A 47 -3.26 6.80 -17.50
CA THR A 47 -3.93 8.09 -17.41
C THR A 47 -2.94 9.19 -17.02
N VAL A 48 -2.86 10.23 -17.84
CA VAL A 48 -2.02 11.41 -17.57
C VAL A 48 -2.64 12.23 -16.44
N ILE A 49 -1.86 12.51 -15.42
CA ILE A 49 -2.27 13.29 -14.26
C ILE A 49 -2.29 14.78 -14.59
N GLN A 50 -3.46 15.36 -14.45
CA GLN A 50 -3.66 16.82 -14.62
C GLN A 50 -3.76 17.47 -13.23
N GLU A 51 -2.61 17.80 -12.62
CA GLU A 51 -2.49 18.36 -11.26
C GLU A 51 -3.55 19.42 -10.95
N ARG A 52 -3.73 20.40 -11.87
CA ARG A 52 -4.68 21.50 -11.68
C ARG A 52 -6.12 21.00 -11.61
N LYS A 53 -6.53 20.12 -12.54
CA LYS A 53 -7.89 19.58 -12.54
C LYS A 53 -8.20 18.77 -11.29
N LEU A 54 -7.24 17.94 -10.82
CA LEU A 54 -7.39 17.17 -9.57
C LEU A 54 -7.50 18.11 -8.37
N ALA A 55 -6.65 19.13 -8.28
CA ALA A 55 -6.71 20.10 -7.20
C ALA A 55 -8.06 20.84 -7.18
N ASP A 56 -8.53 21.31 -8.36
CA ASP A 56 -9.81 22.01 -8.51
C ASP A 56 -10.99 21.08 -8.14
N SER A 57 -11.00 19.81 -8.58
CA SER A 57 -12.08 18.85 -8.29
C SER A 57 -12.18 18.47 -6.81
N LEU A 58 -11.07 18.43 -6.11
CA LEU A 58 -11.01 18.10 -4.67
C LEU A 58 -11.12 19.33 -3.76
N GLY A 59 -11.20 20.53 -4.33
CA GLY A 59 -11.23 21.79 -3.55
C GLY A 59 -9.95 22.05 -2.76
N ILE A 60 -8.82 21.51 -3.20
CA ILE A 60 -7.51 21.56 -2.52
C ILE A 60 -6.57 22.47 -3.31
N SER A 61 -5.72 23.23 -2.61
CA SER A 61 -4.72 24.06 -3.29
C SER A 61 -3.61 23.20 -3.94
N ARG A 62 -2.86 23.80 -4.89
CA ARG A 62 -1.86 23.08 -5.69
C ARG A 62 -0.68 22.55 -4.87
N THR A 63 -0.31 23.20 -3.78
CA THR A 63 0.83 22.80 -2.95
C THR A 63 0.61 21.42 -2.32
N PRO A 64 -0.42 21.18 -1.48
CA PRO A 64 -0.70 19.85 -0.92
C PRO A 64 -0.99 18.80 -2.00
N MET A 65 -1.59 19.18 -3.14
CA MET A 65 -1.76 18.25 -4.26
C MET A 65 -0.42 17.78 -4.83
N ARG A 66 0.56 18.67 -5.00
CA ARG A 66 1.91 18.29 -5.46
C ARG A 66 2.63 17.40 -4.49
N GLU A 67 2.50 17.64 -3.19
CA GLU A 67 3.07 16.79 -2.15
C GLU A 67 2.49 15.38 -2.22
N ALA A 68 1.17 15.26 -2.37
CA ALA A 68 0.47 14.00 -2.55
C ALA A 68 0.93 13.25 -3.82
N LEU A 69 0.96 13.94 -4.97
CA LEU A 69 1.41 13.35 -6.23
C LEU A 69 2.89 12.92 -6.19
N LYS A 70 3.75 13.70 -5.53
CA LYS A 70 5.15 13.34 -5.32
C LYS A 70 5.30 12.09 -4.44
N ARG A 71 4.46 11.95 -3.42
CA ARG A 71 4.43 10.75 -2.59
C ARG A 71 3.96 9.53 -3.39
N LEU A 72 2.87 9.65 -4.15
CA LEU A 72 2.38 8.58 -5.04
C LEU A 72 3.42 8.19 -6.12
N GLU A 73 4.18 9.15 -6.63
CA GLU A 73 5.31 8.87 -7.55
C GLU A 73 6.43 8.13 -6.82
N GLY A 74 6.80 8.55 -5.61
CA GLY A 74 7.82 7.89 -4.78
C GLY A 74 7.45 6.47 -4.36
N GLU A 75 6.16 6.19 -4.20
CA GLU A 75 5.62 4.86 -3.90
C GLU A 75 5.37 4.00 -5.15
N GLY A 76 5.55 4.55 -6.36
CA GLY A 76 5.44 3.80 -7.62
C GLY A 76 4.03 3.69 -8.20
N TRP A 77 3.02 4.39 -7.64
CA TRP A 77 1.66 4.47 -8.21
C TRP A 77 1.59 5.36 -9.45
N LEU A 78 2.42 6.38 -9.47
CA LEU A 78 2.60 7.27 -10.62
C LEU A 78 4.01 7.12 -11.19
N VAL A 79 4.12 7.33 -12.49
CA VAL A 79 5.40 7.33 -13.21
C VAL A 79 5.57 8.65 -13.95
N ARG A 80 6.79 9.16 -13.93
CA ARG A 80 7.16 10.37 -14.67
C ARG A 80 7.51 10.03 -16.10
N LEU A 81 6.69 10.46 -17.04
CA LEU A 81 6.92 10.27 -18.48
C LEU A 81 7.88 11.33 -19.04
N THR A 82 7.79 12.57 -18.54
CA THR A 82 8.70 13.68 -18.84
C THR A 82 8.83 14.55 -17.58
N ASP A 83 9.72 15.55 -17.58
CA ASP A 83 9.91 16.48 -16.45
C ASP A 83 8.60 17.14 -15.96
N ARG A 84 7.59 17.19 -16.82
CA ARG A 84 6.31 17.88 -16.54
C ARG A 84 5.08 16.97 -16.59
N LEU A 85 5.26 15.69 -16.92
CA LEU A 85 4.15 14.80 -17.20
C LEU A 85 4.22 13.56 -16.28
N LEU A 86 3.27 13.46 -15.36
CA LEU A 86 3.01 12.28 -14.54
C LEU A 86 1.86 11.47 -15.16
N SER A 87 1.94 10.17 -15.04
CA SER A 87 0.88 9.23 -15.44
C SER A 87 0.69 8.17 -14.37
N VAL A 88 -0.51 7.62 -14.25
CA VAL A 88 -0.72 6.38 -13.49
C VAL A 88 0.13 5.29 -14.11
N LYS A 89 0.89 4.56 -13.28
CA LYS A 89 1.74 3.47 -13.78
C LYS A 89 0.86 2.41 -14.44
N LEU A 90 1.22 2.02 -15.65
CA LEU A 90 0.64 0.89 -16.36
C LEU A 90 1.59 -0.31 -16.21
N VAL A 91 1.09 -1.39 -15.62
CA VAL A 91 1.83 -2.64 -15.47
C VAL A 91 1.41 -3.60 -16.58
N SER A 92 2.37 -4.18 -17.31
CA SER A 92 2.08 -5.20 -18.31
C SER A 92 1.87 -6.57 -17.64
N LEU A 93 1.19 -7.49 -18.33
CA LEU A 93 1.05 -8.88 -17.87
C LEU A 93 2.43 -9.54 -17.65
N GLU A 94 3.39 -9.26 -18.52
CA GLU A 94 4.76 -9.77 -18.37
C GLU A 94 5.42 -9.27 -17.09
N GLU A 95 5.36 -7.96 -16.81
CA GLU A 95 5.89 -7.36 -15.58
C GLU A 95 5.20 -7.93 -14.35
N TYR A 96 3.86 -8.10 -14.40
CA TYR A 96 3.09 -8.74 -13.34
C TYR A 96 3.58 -10.17 -13.03
N LEU A 97 3.71 -11.02 -14.06
CA LEU A 97 4.13 -12.40 -13.89
C LEU A 97 5.58 -12.51 -13.38
N GLN A 98 6.47 -11.62 -13.83
CA GLN A 98 7.83 -11.54 -13.32
C GLN A 98 7.86 -11.10 -11.85
N ALA A 99 7.07 -10.09 -11.48
CA ALA A 99 6.95 -9.62 -10.09
C ALA A 99 6.37 -10.71 -9.19
N LEU A 100 5.32 -11.40 -9.62
CA LEU A 100 4.72 -12.50 -8.86
C LEU A 100 5.68 -13.68 -8.70
N GLY A 101 6.46 -14.01 -9.74
CA GLY A 101 7.53 -15.03 -9.68
C GLY A 101 8.59 -14.67 -8.65
N ALA A 102 9.02 -13.39 -8.59
CA ALA A 102 9.97 -12.91 -7.60
C ALA A 102 9.36 -12.92 -6.17
N ARG A 103 8.07 -12.55 -5.99
CA ARG A 103 7.35 -12.69 -4.72
C ARG A 103 7.39 -14.14 -4.22
N ARG A 104 7.07 -15.11 -5.06
CA ARG A 104 7.10 -16.54 -4.70
C ARG A 104 8.46 -16.97 -4.14
N MET A 105 9.56 -16.51 -4.72
CA MET A 105 10.91 -16.82 -4.23
C MET A 105 11.20 -16.15 -2.88
N LEU A 106 10.85 -14.89 -2.72
CA LEU A 106 11.17 -14.11 -1.53
C LEU A 106 10.22 -14.42 -0.36
N GLU A 107 8.92 -14.48 -0.60
CA GLU A 107 7.92 -14.71 0.44
C GLU A 107 7.98 -16.14 0.99
N ALA A 108 8.30 -17.14 0.17
CA ALA A 108 8.53 -18.51 0.64
C ALA A 108 9.66 -18.60 1.67
N GLY A 109 10.77 -17.89 1.46
CA GLY A 109 11.84 -17.82 2.44
C GLY A 109 11.52 -16.93 3.65
N ALA A 110 10.82 -15.83 3.42
CA ALA A 110 10.43 -14.91 4.48
C ALA A 110 9.46 -15.54 5.48
N ILE A 111 8.48 -16.32 5.01
CA ILE A 111 7.48 -16.95 5.87
C ILE A 111 8.06 -18.09 6.73
N GLU A 112 9.06 -18.82 6.26
CA GLU A 112 9.77 -19.82 7.08
C GLU A 112 10.44 -19.18 8.30
N LEU A 113 10.96 -17.96 8.14
CA LEU A 113 11.53 -17.17 9.23
C LEU A 113 10.42 -16.56 10.11
N ALA A 114 9.36 -16.04 9.48
CA ALA A 114 8.21 -15.47 10.17
C ALA A 114 7.51 -16.50 11.08
N ALA A 115 7.37 -17.74 10.65
CA ALA A 115 6.79 -18.81 11.45
C ALA A 115 7.51 -19.01 12.80
N LYS A 116 8.81 -18.71 12.84
CA LYS A 116 9.63 -18.82 14.07
C LYS A 116 9.68 -17.54 14.90
N ARG A 117 9.38 -16.38 14.32
CA ARG A 117 9.71 -15.06 14.90
C ARG A 117 8.51 -14.13 15.08
N MET A 118 7.43 -14.31 14.31
CA MET A 118 6.25 -13.47 14.42
C MET A 118 5.64 -13.60 15.81
N SER A 119 5.32 -12.49 16.45
CA SER A 119 4.73 -12.53 17.79
C SER A 119 3.29 -13.07 17.77
N ASP A 120 2.85 -13.65 18.89
CA ASP A 120 1.50 -14.17 19.02
C ASP A 120 0.47 -13.03 18.89
N GLU A 121 0.77 -11.84 19.39
CA GLU A 121 -0.09 -10.65 19.26
C GLU A 121 -0.32 -10.28 17.77
N LYS A 122 0.74 -10.39 16.94
CA LYS A 122 0.59 -10.10 15.51
C LYS A 122 -0.24 -11.17 14.81
N ILE A 123 -0.07 -12.45 15.17
CA ILE A 123 -0.86 -13.56 14.61
C ILE A 123 -2.34 -13.39 14.99
N GLU A 124 -2.64 -13.09 16.26
CA GLU A 124 -4.01 -12.86 16.72
C GLU A 124 -4.63 -11.59 16.09
N HIS A 125 -3.83 -10.56 15.85
CA HIS A 125 -4.29 -9.39 15.12
C HIS A 125 -4.71 -9.72 13.69
N LEU A 126 -3.89 -10.51 12.96
CA LEU A 126 -4.22 -10.98 11.61
C LEU A 126 -5.49 -11.85 11.60
N GLN A 127 -5.65 -12.72 12.60
CA GLN A 127 -6.87 -13.51 12.77
C GLN A 127 -8.10 -12.62 12.96
N SER A 128 -7.99 -11.63 13.84
CA SER A 128 -9.11 -10.69 14.07
C SER A 128 -9.49 -9.93 12.82
N GLN A 129 -8.52 -9.52 11.99
CA GLN A 129 -8.79 -8.81 10.74
C GLN A 129 -9.51 -9.71 9.72
N ILE A 130 -9.08 -10.97 9.55
CA ILE A 130 -9.73 -11.88 8.60
C ILE A 130 -11.13 -12.30 9.08
N ASP A 131 -11.33 -12.46 10.39
CA ASP A 131 -12.66 -12.73 10.95
C ASP A 131 -13.62 -11.58 10.70
N GLN A 132 -13.17 -10.34 10.77
CA GLN A 132 -13.96 -9.16 10.41
C GLN A 132 -14.35 -9.15 8.94
N LEU A 133 -13.41 -9.52 8.04
CA LEU A 133 -13.71 -9.64 6.61
C LEU A 133 -14.78 -10.72 6.33
N LYS A 134 -14.73 -11.86 7.02
CA LYS A 134 -15.67 -12.97 6.83
C LYS A 134 -17.10 -12.64 7.23
N VAL A 135 -17.28 -11.83 8.26
CA VAL A 135 -18.61 -11.45 8.75
C VAL A 135 -19.17 -10.18 8.12
N HIS A 136 -18.34 -9.44 7.37
CA HIS A 136 -18.78 -8.22 6.71
C HIS A 136 -19.72 -8.58 5.54
N PRO A 137 -20.94 -8.02 5.47
CA PRO A 137 -21.92 -8.39 4.46
C PRO A 137 -21.50 -8.01 3.04
N ASP A 138 -20.70 -6.97 2.89
CA ASP A 138 -20.14 -6.48 1.63
C ASP A 138 -18.75 -5.87 1.90
N PRO A 139 -17.71 -6.71 2.02
CA PRO A 139 -16.37 -6.21 2.31
C PRO A 139 -15.87 -5.41 1.11
N SER A 140 -15.47 -4.16 1.38
CA SER A 140 -14.90 -3.31 0.34
C SER A 140 -13.55 -3.86 -0.13
N TYR A 141 -13.17 -3.49 -1.35
CA TYR A 141 -11.84 -3.81 -1.88
C TYR A 141 -10.71 -3.29 -0.97
N ASP A 142 -10.89 -2.08 -0.42
CA ASP A 142 -9.92 -1.48 0.52
C ASP A 142 -9.72 -2.36 1.77
N MET A 143 -10.79 -2.93 2.34
CA MET A 143 -10.69 -3.82 3.51
C MET A 143 -9.88 -5.09 3.21
N HIS A 144 -10.09 -5.68 2.03
CA HIS A 144 -9.30 -6.83 1.59
C HIS A 144 -7.83 -6.47 1.40
N TRP A 145 -7.56 -5.34 0.77
CA TRP A 145 -6.20 -4.89 0.55
C TRP A 145 -5.46 -4.57 1.85
N ASP A 146 -6.12 -3.87 2.78
CA ASP A 146 -5.54 -3.54 4.08
C ASP A 146 -5.16 -4.80 4.86
N PHE A 147 -6.01 -5.83 4.82
CA PHE A 147 -5.69 -7.12 5.42
C PHE A 147 -4.54 -7.82 4.70
N ASP A 148 -4.59 -7.92 3.37
CA ASP A 148 -3.57 -8.54 2.53
C ASP A 148 -2.21 -7.88 2.73
N ASP A 149 -2.18 -6.54 2.81
CA ASP A 149 -0.96 -5.78 3.13
C ASP A 149 -0.47 -6.04 4.55
N SER A 150 -1.36 -6.13 5.52
CA SER A 150 -1.04 -6.46 6.93
C SER A 150 -0.45 -7.86 7.06
N LEU A 151 -0.95 -8.85 6.30
CA LEU A 151 -0.45 -10.23 6.32
C LEU A 151 0.93 -10.35 5.67
N HIS A 152 1.04 -10.00 4.40
CA HIS A 152 2.29 -10.15 3.66
C HIS A 152 3.38 -9.19 4.15
N GLY A 153 3.02 -7.96 4.51
CA GLY A 153 3.92 -7.00 5.16
C GLY A 153 4.40 -7.50 6.52
N GLY A 154 3.50 -8.06 7.33
CA GLY A 154 3.84 -8.66 8.61
C GLY A 154 4.78 -9.87 8.48
N ILE A 155 4.57 -10.74 7.48
CA ILE A 155 5.48 -11.84 7.14
C ILE A 155 6.87 -11.32 6.75
N ALA A 156 6.89 -10.31 5.88
CA ALA A 156 8.13 -9.71 5.41
C ALA A 156 8.95 -9.10 6.57
N ASP A 157 8.31 -8.36 7.48
CA ASP A 157 8.95 -7.76 8.65
C ASP A 157 9.44 -8.82 9.65
N ALA A 158 8.62 -9.83 9.94
CA ALA A 158 8.97 -10.92 10.84
C ALA A 158 10.12 -11.79 10.31
N SER A 159 10.41 -11.75 9.01
CA SER A 159 11.62 -12.37 8.44
C SER A 159 12.91 -11.83 9.08
N GLY A 160 12.90 -10.59 9.56
CA GLY A 160 14.06 -9.90 10.14
C GLY A 160 15.08 -9.44 9.10
N ASN A 161 14.77 -9.52 7.79
CA ASN A 161 15.62 -9.05 6.70
C ASN A 161 14.99 -7.81 6.04
N LEU A 162 15.46 -6.62 6.42
CA LEU A 162 14.93 -5.34 5.94
C LEU A 162 14.99 -5.18 4.41
N ILE A 163 15.99 -5.78 3.76
CA ILE A 163 16.11 -5.72 2.30
C ILE A 163 15.03 -6.58 1.65
N VAL A 164 14.83 -7.82 2.13
CA VAL A 164 13.76 -8.71 1.65
C VAL A 164 12.40 -8.06 1.89
N ALA A 165 12.17 -7.48 3.06
CA ALA A 165 10.92 -6.81 3.39
C ALA A 165 10.61 -5.65 2.45
N ARG A 166 11.61 -4.82 2.11
CA ARG A 166 11.47 -3.75 1.13
C ARG A 166 11.13 -4.29 -0.26
N LEU A 167 11.89 -5.29 -0.73
CA LEU A 167 11.66 -5.88 -2.06
C LEU A 167 10.27 -6.53 -2.17
N ILE A 168 9.80 -7.23 -1.15
CA ILE A 168 8.45 -7.80 -1.12
C ILE A 168 7.41 -6.69 -1.28
N ARG A 169 7.52 -5.57 -0.55
CA ARG A 169 6.58 -4.46 -0.67
C ARG A 169 6.58 -3.82 -2.06
N GLU A 170 7.77 -3.62 -2.65
CA GLU A 170 7.89 -3.07 -4.01
C GLU A 170 7.22 -4.00 -5.05
N LEU A 171 7.46 -5.32 -4.96
CA LEU A 171 6.85 -6.30 -5.86
C LEU A 171 5.33 -6.42 -5.66
N ARG A 172 4.86 -6.35 -4.40
CA ARG A 172 3.43 -6.33 -4.08
C ARG A 172 2.73 -5.13 -4.69
N HIS A 173 3.35 -3.96 -4.70
CA HIS A 173 2.82 -2.78 -5.38
C HIS A 173 2.58 -3.02 -6.87
N ILE A 174 3.52 -3.68 -7.55
CA ILE A 174 3.40 -4.00 -8.98
C ILE A 174 2.22 -4.96 -9.20
N THR A 175 2.16 -6.06 -8.44
CA THR A 175 1.09 -7.05 -8.61
C THR A 175 -0.27 -6.47 -8.26
N HIS A 176 -0.38 -5.73 -7.17
CA HIS A 176 -1.62 -5.07 -6.76
C HIS A 176 -2.14 -4.07 -7.79
N LEU A 177 -1.26 -3.23 -8.35
CA LEU A 177 -1.66 -2.27 -9.36
C LEU A 177 -2.20 -2.94 -10.62
N PHE A 178 -1.59 -4.05 -11.05
CA PHE A 178 -2.08 -4.85 -12.17
C PHE A 178 -3.45 -5.47 -11.87
N GLU A 179 -3.58 -6.18 -10.75
CA GLU A 179 -4.80 -6.87 -10.33
C GLU A 179 -5.96 -5.89 -10.19
N THR A 180 -5.74 -4.75 -9.53
CA THR A 180 -6.74 -3.70 -9.34
C THR A 180 -7.26 -3.17 -10.68
N GLN A 181 -6.42 -3.05 -11.70
CA GLN A 181 -6.78 -2.44 -12.98
C GLN A 181 -7.30 -3.44 -14.01
N THR A 182 -7.05 -4.72 -13.84
CA THR A 182 -7.24 -5.71 -14.90
C THR A 182 -8.34 -6.72 -14.60
N VAL A 183 -8.42 -7.25 -13.38
CA VAL A 183 -9.32 -8.37 -13.03
C VAL A 183 -10.23 -8.04 -11.84
N PRO A 184 -11.40 -8.70 -11.73
CA PRO A 184 -12.23 -8.62 -10.53
C PRO A 184 -11.50 -9.21 -9.31
N PRO A 185 -11.75 -8.67 -8.09
CA PRO A 185 -11.14 -9.21 -6.87
C PRO A 185 -11.47 -10.68 -6.64
N ARG A 186 -10.46 -11.49 -6.31
CA ARG A 186 -10.60 -12.90 -5.94
C ARG A 186 -10.82 -13.03 -4.43
N LEU A 187 -12.01 -12.63 -3.94
CA LEU A 187 -12.25 -12.45 -2.50
C LEU A 187 -12.36 -13.77 -1.72
N LEU A 188 -13.30 -14.65 -2.06
CA LEU A 188 -13.60 -15.85 -1.27
C LEU A 188 -12.47 -16.90 -1.25
N PRO A 189 -11.88 -17.31 -2.38
CA PRO A 189 -10.73 -18.22 -2.33
C PRO A 189 -9.55 -17.66 -1.56
N GLY A 190 -9.29 -16.35 -1.68
CA GLY A 190 -8.22 -15.67 -0.95
C GLY A 190 -8.39 -15.78 0.58
N ILE A 191 -9.59 -15.62 1.11
CA ILE A 191 -9.85 -15.73 2.55
C ILE A 191 -9.42 -17.10 3.09
N ALA A 192 -9.83 -18.20 2.45
CA ALA A 192 -9.47 -19.55 2.90
C ALA A 192 -7.96 -19.82 2.85
N GLU A 193 -7.29 -19.32 1.82
CA GLU A 193 -5.84 -19.42 1.68
C GLU A 193 -5.10 -18.61 2.76
N HIS A 194 -5.58 -17.42 3.05
CA HIS A 194 -5.02 -16.58 4.12
C HIS A 194 -5.22 -17.20 5.51
N GLU A 195 -6.38 -17.81 5.79
CA GLU A 195 -6.61 -18.57 7.03
C GLU A 195 -5.62 -19.72 7.18
N ALA A 196 -5.35 -20.46 6.11
CA ALA A 196 -4.38 -21.55 6.13
C ALA A 196 -2.96 -21.03 6.43
N ILE A 197 -2.57 -19.85 5.91
CA ILE A 197 -1.30 -19.20 6.23
C ILE A 197 -1.24 -18.83 7.72
N ILE A 198 -2.27 -18.17 8.25
CA ILE A 198 -2.33 -17.78 9.67
C ILE A 198 -2.25 -19.00 10.59
N ASP A 199 -2.96 -20.07 10.25
CA ASP A 199 -2.92 -21.33 11.01
C ASP A 199 -1.53 -21.99 11.02
N ALA A 200 -0.83 -21.95 9.89
CA ALA A 200 0.54 -22.46 9.80
C ALA A 200 1.52 -21.62 10.64
N LEU A 201 1.37 -20.28 10.64
CA LEU A 201 2.13 -19.38 11.50
C LEU A 201 1.85 -19.62 12.98
N ARG A 202 0.57 -19.85 13.37
CA ARG A 202 0.18 -20.19 14.75
C ARG A 202 0.77 -21.52 15.21
N LYS A 203 0.84 -22.50 14.33
CA LYS A 203 1.48 -23.80 14.60
C LYS A 203 3.00 -23.72 14.67
N ARG A 204 3.59 -22.58 14.33
CA ARG A 204 5.04 -22.41 14.26
C ARG A 204 5.71 -23.43 13.32
N ASP A 205 5.01 -23.84 12.26
CA ASP A 205 5.49 -24.81 11.28
C ASP A 205 6.01 -24.11 10.01
N PRO A 206 7.33 -23.99 9.82
CA PRO A 206 7.90 -23.28 8.68
C PRO A 206 7.63 -23.98 7.34
N VAL A 207 7.54 -25.33 7.35
CA VAL A 207 7.32 -26.12 6.12
C VAL A 207 5.89 -25.91 5.65
N LEU A 208 4.92 -26.08 6.56
CA LEU A 208 3.52 -25.86 6.26
C LEU A 208 3.26 -24.40 5.84
N ALA A 209 3.86 -23.43 6.54
CA ALA A 209 3.71 -22.01 6.22
C ALA A 209 4.22 -21.69 4.80
N ARG A 210 5.37 -22.28 4.42
CA ARG A 210 5.90 -22.15 3.06
C ARG A 210 4.95 -22.75 2.01
N GLU A 211 4.42 -23.93 2.26
CA GLU A 211 3.45 -24.56 1.34
C GLU A 211 2.21 -23.69 1.18
N CYS A 212 1.63 -23.19 2.27
CA CYS A 212 0.44 -22.34 2.24
C CYS A 212 0.67 -21.04 1.43
N ILE A 213 1.79 -20.33 1.64
CA ILE A 213 2.05 -19.09 0.89
C ILE A 213 2.27 -19.36 -0.61
N LEU A 214 2.89 -20.47 -0.98
CA LEU A 214 3.08 -20.85 -2.37
C LEU A 214 1.76 -21.21 -3.05
N VAL A 215 0.88 -21.95 -2.39
CA VAL A 215 -0.48 -22.25 -2.87
C VAL A 215 -1.27 -20.96 -3.07
N HIS A 216 -1.22 -20.05 -2.11
CA HIS A 216 -1.88 -18.75 -2.20
C HIS A 216 -1.39 -17.94 -3.43
N LEU A 217 -0.07 -17.76 -3.59
CA LEU A 217 0.48 -16.99 -4.71
C LEU A 217 0.24 -17.69 -6.07
N GLU A 218 0.12 -19.01 -6.10
CA GLU A 218 -0.30 -19.74 -7.29
C GLU A 218 -1.78 -19.49 -7.61
N GLY A 219 -2.64 -19.54 -6.61
CA GLY A 219 -4.06 -19.21 -6.74
C GLY A 219 -4.30 -17.77 -7.21
N VAL A 220 -3.49 -16.81 -6.74
CA VAL A 220 -3.52 -15.41 -7.23
C VAL A 220 -3.19 -15.36 -8.72
N ARG A 221 -2.12 -16.05 -9.16
CA ARG A 221 -1.77 -16.14 -10.58
C ARG A 221 -2.92 -16.71 -11.42
N ASP A 222 -3.44 -17.85 -10.99
CA ASP A 222 -4.48 -18.57 -11.74
C ASP A 222 -5.75 -17.72 -11.84
N GLY A 223 -6.16 -17.07 -10.75
CA GLY A 223 -7.31 -16.15 -10.76
C GLY A 223 -7.15 -14.97 -11.71
N VAL A 224 -5.93 -14.44 -11.86
CA VAL A 224 -5.64 -13.40 -12.87
C VAL A 224 -5.72 -13.99 -14.28
N MET A 225 -5.11 -15.14 -14.52
CA MET A 225 -5.10 -15.76 -15.86
C MET A 225 -6.50 -16.18 -16.32
N ASP A 226 -7.37 -16.60 -15.42
CA ASP A 226 -8.77 -16.96 -15.70
C ASP A 226 -9.65 -15.72 -15.96
N GLY A 227 -9.24 -14.55 -15.45
CA GLY A 227 -9.97 -13.29 -15.58
C GLY A 227 -9.59 -12.44 -16.80
N LEU A 228 -8.56 -12.84 -17.58
CA LEU A 228 -8.10 -12.17 -18.80
C LEU A 228 -8.74 -12.76 -20.05
#